data_3a5f758d768ed4946d030285585bf109
#
_entry.id   3a5f758d768ed4946d030285585bf109
#
_cell.length_a   1.000
_cell.length_b   1.000
_cell.length_c   1.000
_cell.angle_alpha   90.00
_cell.angle_beta   90.00
_cell.angle_gamma   90.00
#
_symmetry.space_group_name_H-M   'P 1'
#
loop_
_entity.id
_entity.type
_entity.pdbx_description
1 polymer ?
#
loop_
_entity_poly.entity_id
_entity_poly.type
_entity_poly.pdbx_seq_one_letter_code
_entity_poly.pdbx_strand_id
1 'polypeptide(L)'
;MQSWREVPVTLGPDGLYHAKVTVGRKPNGALDRRHRSGKTEADVRRKLRELLRKVDAGQKPRVGRVPTVEEWFTTWLTDIAPYGSKRLARRSLDDYWSRCRNWVFPHLGKIPIDALEPEDLDRLYRAMYSKQPKPCSEGHVLKTHAVVRRGLEIALRRGRVTRNVAKLVDPPGAPSVARESLSRDAARAVLEVARRRRNGARWFLGLAIGPRQGETLGLRWSDLDLDAEVVTIQWQLQRLGWRHGCDDPHACGARPRKGKPNGLHRFEPCPRDCRRHKGKRGCPPPCPRDCVAHASTCPQRTDGGLVFTRPKGWRRRPRPRVVALPPGVAQMLREHRAAQRAERLAAGSWWKDHDLVFCHRDGRPIDPRVDWAEWQDILREAGVPPARVHVMRHSTATALLDLGVDISIIQEVLGHADIRTTRGYQDVGVELTRRAAQRMDELFGASVTDLVTERARRRSS
;
A
#
# COMPACT_ATOMS: atom_id res chain seq x y z
N MET A 1 4.34 -1.55 47.45
CA MET A 1 4.18 -0.18 46.84
C MET A 1 3.59 0.74 47.91
N GLN A 2 4.08 1.98 48.03
CA GLN A 2 3.52 2.95 49.02
C GLN A 2 2.08 3.28 48.61
N SER A 3 1.17 3.22 49.59
CA SER A 3 -0.21 3.70 49.41
C SER A 3 -0.19 5.22 49.16
N TRP A 4 -1.05 5.72 48.27
CA TRP A 4 -1.16 7.17 48.04
C TRP A 4 -1.50 7.96 49.33
N ARG A 5 -2.06 7.29 50.34
CA ARG A 5 -2.38 7.85 51.68
C ARG A 5 -1.14 8.09 52.51
N GLU A 6 -0.06 7.33 52.27
CA GLU A 6 1.18 7.38 53.04
C GLU A 6 2.21 8.37 52.43
N VAL A 7 1.91 8.90 51.22
CA VAL A 7 2.79 9.88 50.58
C VAL A 7 2.62 11.24 51.22
N PRO A 8 3.66 11.82 51.86
CA PRO A 8 3.57 13.12 52.50
C PRO A 8 3.29 14.21 51.47
N VAL A 9 2.36 15.10 51.79
CA VAL A 9 2.03 16.30 51.02
C VAL A 9 2.46 17.50 51.86
N THR A 10 3.33 18.32 51.32
CA THR A 10 3.90 19.49 52.00
C THR A 10 3.57 20.77 51.25
N LEU A 11 3.29 21.87 52.00
CA LEU A 11 3.15 23.19 51.39
C LEU A 11 4.53 23.76 51.11
N GLY A 12 4.77 24.15 49.87
CA GLY A 12 6.04 24.75 49.43
C GLY A 12 6.06 26.27 49.60
N PRO A 13 7.26 26.89 49.47
CA PRO A 13 7.41 28.34 49.56
C PRO A 13 6.74 29.10 48.43
N ASP A 14 6.37 28.38 47.34
CA ASP A 14 5.64 28.91 46.17
C ASP A 14 4.11 28.95 46.41
N GLY A 15 3.64 28.59 47.63
CA GLY A 15 2.23 28.54 47.95
C GLY A 15 1.48 27.34 47.38
N LEU A 16 2.18 26.36 46.83
CA LEU A 16 1.61 25.12 46.28
C LEU A 16 1.86 23.94 47.22
N TYR A 17 0.95 23.00 47.23
CA TYR A 17 1.15 21.71 47.86
C TYR A 17 1.95 20.79 46.92
N HIS A 18 2.93 20.08 47.49
CA HIS A 18 3.85 19.22 46.76
C HIS A 18 3.87 17.82 47.34
N ALA A 19 4.00 16.82 46.49
CA ALA A 19 4.24 15.45 46.89
C ALA A 19 5.21 14.75 45.93
N LYS A 20 6.04 13.87 46.45
CA LYS A 20 6.96 13.01 45.71
C LYS A 20 6.67 11.55 45.98
N VAL A 21 6.43 10.74 44.96
CA VAL A 21 6.19 9.30 45.06
C VAL A 21 7.15 8.52 44.19
N THR A 22 7.65 7.39 44.68
CA THR A 22 8.49 6.48 43.90
C THR A 22 7.60 5.51 43.14
N VAL A 23 7.71 5.49 41.83
CA VAL A 23 6.89 4.65 40.91
C VAL A 23 7.67 3.48 40.30
N GLY A 24 8.94 3.32 40.65
CA GLY A 24 9.81 2.24 40.15
C GLY A 24 11.27 2.65 40.08
N ARG A 25 12.02 1.98 39.20
CA ARG A 25 13.43 2.32 38.90
C ARG A 25 13.59 2.75 37.45
N LYS A 26 14.50 3.69 37.20
CA LYS A 26 14.94 4.11 35.87
C LYS A 26 15.83 3.02 35.24
N PRO A 27 16.09 3.03 33.91
CA PRO A 27 17.00 2.08 33.26
C PRO A 27 18.43 2.05 33.82
N ASN A 28 18.87 3.16 34.41
CA ASN A 28 20.18 3.27 35.08
C ASN A 28 20.17 2.81 36.55
N GLY A 29 19.10 2.13 37.02
CA GLY A 29 18.96 1.62 38.39
C GLY A 29 18.49 2.64 39.43
N ALA A 30 18.53 3.94 39.17
CA ALA A 30 18.08 4.99 40.09
C ALA A 30 16.55 4.94 40.31
N LEU A 31 16.08 5.40 41.51
CA LEU A 31 14.67 5.47 41.80
C LEU A 31 13.95 6.47 40.85
N ASP A 32 12.82 6.02 40.28
CA ASP A 32 11.93 6.90 39.49
C ASP A 32 10.95 7.59 40.44
N ARG A 33 11.34 8.78 40.88
CA ARG A 33 10.53 9.63 41.75
C ARG A 33 9.71 10.59 40.94
N ARG A 34 8.40 10.65 41.20
CA ARG A 34 7.47 11.56 40.50
C ARG A 34 6.97 12.63 41.45
N HIS A 35 7.04 13.87 41.00
CA HIS A 35 6.55 15.03 41.68
C HIS A 35 5.13 15.38 41.19
N ARG A 36 4.26 15.77 42.12
CA ARG A 36 2.95 16.36 41.84
C ARG A 36 2.80 17.61 42.68
N SER A 37 2.20 18.65 42.10
CA SER A 37 1.88 19.89 42.81
C SER A 37 0.48 20.36 42.44
N GLY A 38 -0.10 21.18 43.32
CA GLY A 38 -1.43 21.71 43.13
C GLY A 38 -1.75 22.80 44.16
N LYS A 39 -2.81 23.57 43.90
CA LYS A 39 -3.23 24.68 44.76
C LYS A 39 -3.83 24.19 46.12
N THR A 40 -4.30 22.96 46.17
CA THR A 40 -4.85 22.35 47.37
C THR A 40 -4.26 20.95 47.59
N GLU A 41 -4.22 20.53 48.85
CA GLU A 41 -3.84 19.17 49.24
C GLU A 41 -4.70 18.11 48.55
N ALA A 42 -6.00 18.36 48.46
CA ALA A 42 -6.97 17.46 47.83
C ALA A 42 -6.67 17.24 46.33
N ASP A 43 -6.25 18.32 45.61
CA ASP A 43 -5.85 18.22 44.20
C ASP A 43 -4.59 17.36 44.02
N VAL A 44 -3.58 17.55 44.89
CA VAL A 44 -2.38 16.73 44.91
C VAL A 44 -2.68 15.26 45.17
N ARG A 45 -3.52 14.97 46.19
CA ARG A 45 -3.94 13.60 46.52
C ARG A 45 -4.73 12.94 45.41
N ARG A 46 -5.57 13.69 44.69
CA ARG A 46 -6.26 13.23 43.48
C ARG A 46 -5.27 12.84 42.40
N LYS A 47 -4.31 13.71 42.08
CA LYS A 47 -3.24 13.48 41.09
C LYS A 47 -2.34 12.29 41.47
N LEU A 48 -2.06 12.07 42.74
CA LEU A 48 -1.33 10.89 43.23
C LEU A 48 -2.12 9.59 43.02
N ARG A 49 -3.40 9.57 43.38
CA ARG A 49 -4.27 8.40 43.15
C ARG A 49 -4.34 8.01 41.72
N GLU A 50 -4.50 8.99 40.82
CA GLU A 50 -4.55 8.75 39.39
C GLU A 50 -3.21 8.19 38.87
N LEU A 51 -2.09 8.74 39.32
CA LEU A 51 -0.75 8.27 38.98
C LEU A 51 -0.52 6.82 39.40
N LEU A 52 -0.81 6.50 40.68
CA LEU A 52 -0.59 5.16 41.20
C LEU A 52 -1.53 4.14 40.55
N ARG A 53 -2.80 4.51 40.30
CA ARG A 53 -3.74 3.65 39.57
C ARG A 53 -3.26 3.31 38.16
N LYS A 54 -2.58 4.24 37.47
CA LYS A 54 -1.92 3.98 36.18
C LYS A 54 -0.73 3.03 36.33
N VAL A 55 0.05 3.18 37.41
CA VAL A 55 1.20 2.29 37.69
C VAL A 55 0.72 0.87 38.06
N ASP A 56 -0.31 0.75 38.86
CA ASP A 56 -0.90 -0.54 39.27
C ASP A 56 -1.54 -1.28 38.08
N ALA A 57 -2.09 -0.53 37.13
CA ALA A 57 -2.55 -1.05 35.83
C ALA A 57 -1.40 -1.46 34.88
N GLY A 58 -0.17 -1.54 35.37
CA GLY A 58 1.02 -1.91 34.57
C GLY A 58 1.51 -0.79 33.63
N GLN A 59 0.92 0.38 33.69
CA GLN A 59 1.32 1.55 32.90
C GLN A 59 2.46 2.29 33.63
N LYS A 60 3.71 1.90 33.36
CA LYS A 60 4.86 2.62 33.91
C LYS A 60 4.83 4.07 33.42
N PRO A 61 4.66 5.09 34.29
CA PRO A 61 4.73 6.48 33.92
C PRO A 61 6.12 6.75 33.34
N ARG A 62 6.18 7.17 32.09
CA ARG A 62 7.47 7.41 31.44
C ARG A 62 8.10 8.69 31.91
N VAL A 63 9.43 8.69 32.04
CA VAL A 63 10.22 9.89 32.27
C VAL A 63 10.28 10.67 30.96
N GLY A 64 9.91 11.93 30.97
CA GLY A 64 10.03 12.82 29.82
C GLY A 64 8.70 13.34 29.25
N ARG A 65 8.81 14.23 28.29
CA ARG A 65 7.66 14.81 27.57
C ARG A 65 6.95 13.73 26.75
N VAL A 66 5.64 13.77 26.74
CA VAL A 66 4.85 12.96 25.82
C VAL A 66 5.17 13.39 24.38
N PRO A 67 5.55 12.47 23.48
CA PRO A 67 5.82 12.85 22.12
C PRO A 67 4.54 13.31 21.42
N THR A 68 4.68 14.24 20.49
CA THR A 68 3.59 14.61 19.60
C THR A 68 3.31 13.50 18.60
N VAL A 69 2.17 13.58 17.90
CA VAL A 69 1.82 12.63 16.82
C VAL A 69 2.93 12.62 15.76
N GLU A 70 3.46 13.77 15.35
CA GLU A 70 4.54 13.84 14.36
C GLU A 70 5.82 13.16 14.85
N GLU A 71 6.26 13.44 16.08
CA GLU A 71 7.45 12.82 16.68
C GLU A 71 7.31 11.29 16.79
N TRP A 72 6.13 10.82 17.21
CA TRP A 72 5.86 9.38 17.31
C TRP A 72 5.84 8.70 15.95
N PHE A 73 5.11 9.25 14.98
CA PHE A 73 4.99 8.65 13.65
C PHE A 73 6.33 8.69 12.91
N THR A 74 7.13 9.73 13.11
CA THR A 74 8.51 9.79 12.60
C THR A 74 9.34 8.65 13.18
N THR A 75 9.41 8.51 14.51
CA THR A 75 10.10 7.41 15.18
C THR A 75 9.59 6.04 14.71
N TRP A 76 8.28 5.87 14.60
CA TRP A 76 7.71 4.61 14.13
C TRP A 76 8.14 4.28 12.70
N LEU A 77 8.05 5.23 11.78
CA LEU A 77 8.35 5.02 10.36
C LEU A 77 9.86 4.91 10.07
N THR A 78 10.71 5.54 10.89
CA THR A 78 12.17 5.50 10.75
C THR A 78 12.77 4.26 11.43
N ASP A 79 12.41 4.03 12.71
CA ASP A 79 13.17 3.13 13.57
C ASP A 79 12.45 1.80 13.85
N ILE A 80 11.14 1.71 13.55
CA ILE A 80 10.36 0.52 13.92
C ILE A 80 9.80 -0.20 12.70
N ALA A 81 9.11 0.55 11.82
CA ALA A 81 8.39 -0.04 10.70
C ALA A 81 9.29 -0.72 9.63
N PRO A 82 10.54 -0.27 9.38
CA PRO A 82 11.46 -0.95 8.46
C PRO A 82 11.99 -2.28 8.98
N TYR A 83 11.94 -2.50 10.30
CA TYR A 83 12.60 -3.61 10.99
C TYR A 83 11.60 -4.60 11.58
N GLY A 84 12.06 -5.75 12.02
CA GLY A 84 11.25 -6.80 12.64
C GLY A 84 10.53 -7.72 11.64
N SER A 85 9.83 -8.74 12.18
CA SER A 85 9.16 -9.80 11.39
C SER A 85 8.04 -9.26 10.49
N LYS A 86 7.33 -8.20 10.94
CA LYS A 86 6.24 -7.53 10.20
C LYS A 86 6.69 -6.22 9.54
N ARG A 87 7.99 -6.15 9.16
CA ARG A 87 8.55 -4.96 8.51
C ARG A 87 7.76 -4.54 7.27
N LEU A 88 7.63 -3.24 7.06
CA LEU A 88 7.01 -2.70 5.85
C LEU A 88 7.94 -2.86 4.65
N ALA A 89 7.36 -3.22 3.50
CA ALA A 89 8.06 -3.11 2.22
C ALA A 89 8.34 -1.63 1.91
N ARG A 90 9.45 -1.35 1.22
CA ARG A 90 9.90 -0.01 0.85
C ARG A 90 8.76 0.86 0.30
N ARG A 91 8.05 0.39 -0.71
CA ARG A 91 6.94 1.12 -1.34
C ARG A 91 5.80 1.44 -0.35
N SER A 92 5.51 0.53 0.59
CA SER A 92 4.51 0.79 1.63
C SER A 92 4.99 1.84 2.63
N LEU A 93 6.27 1.83 2.94
CA LEU A 93 6.88 2.84 3.81
C LEU A 93 6.84 4.22 3.16
N ASP A 94 7.17 4.31 1.86
CA ASP A 94 7.10 5.55 1.09
C ASP A 94 5.65 6.09 1.01
N ASP A 95 4.64 5.21 0.83
CA ASP A 95 3.21 5.58 0.86
C ASP A 95 2.79 6.09 2.25
N TYR A 96 3.23 5.44 3.32
CA TYR A 96 2.94 5.86 4.69
C TYR A 96 3.55 7.24 5.00
N TRP A 97 4.82 7.45 4.65
CA TRP A 97 5.48 8.74 4.75
C TRP A 97 4.74 9.82 3.98
N SER A 98 4.33 9.53 2.74
CA SER A 98 3.57 10.46 1.92
C SER A 98 2.26 10.88 2.58
N ARG A 99 1.52 9.93 3.19
CA ARG A 99 0.27 10.21 3.89
C ARG A 99 0.50 11.00 5.17
N CYS A 100 1.52 10.63 5.93
CA CYS A 100 1.87 11.36 7.14
C CYS A 100 2.24 12.81 6.83
N ARG A 101 3.14 13.06 5.89
CA ARG A 101 3.59 14.42 5.53
C ARG A 101 2.50 15.29 4.90
N ASN A 102 1.63 14.70 4.09
CA ASN A 102 0.60 15.47 3.38
C ASN A 102 -0.68 15.67 4.19
N TRP A 103 -0.97 14.80 5.17
CA TRP A 103 -2.24 14.79 5.87
C TRP A 103 -2.12 14.72 7.38
N VAL A 104 -1.41 13.73 7.94
CA VAL A 104 -1.37 13.51 9.39
C VAL A 104 -0.64 14.64 10.10
N PHE A 105 0.57 14.97 9.66
CA PHE A 105 1.40 15.99 10.31
C PHE A 105 0.82 17.41 10.24
N PRO A 106 0.28 17.87 9.10
CA PRO A 106 -0.32 19.19 9.04
C PRO A 106 -1.54 19.39 9.93
N HIS A 107 -2.31 18.31 10.19
CA HIS A 107 -3.58 18.38 10.93
C HIS A 107 -3.46 17.88 12.37
N LEU A 108 -2.66 16.85 12.63
CA LEU A 108 -2.56 16.18 13.92
C LEU A 108 -1.16 16.29 14.55
N GLY A 109 -0.15 16.66 13.77
CA GLY A 109 1.26 16.52 14.14
C GLY A 109 1.66 17.16 15.45
N LYS A 110 1.07 18.32 15.81
CA LYS A 110 1.38 19.08 17.03
C LYS A 110 0.67 18.56 18.28
N ILE A 111 -0.31 17.69 18.15
CA ILE A 111 -1.09 17.14 19.28
C ILE A 111 -0.23 16.12 20.02
N PRO A 112 -0.13 16.17 21.36
CA PRO A 112 0.46 15.08 22.13
C PRO A 112 -0.29 13.77 21.83
N ILE A 113 0.43 12.66 21.65
CA ILE A 113 -0.18 11.41 21.16
C ILE A 113 -1.20 10.82 22.15
N ASP A 114 -1.07 11.09 23.42
CA ASP A 114 -2.00 10.65 24.48
C ASP A 114 -3.20 11.57 24.66
N ALA A 115 -3.16 12.77 24.08
CA ALA A 115 -4.24 13.75 24.06
C ALA A 115 -5.06 13.74 22.76
N LEU A 116 -4.73 12.83 21.83
CA LEU A 116 -5.47 12.70 20.57
C LEU A 116 -6.86 12.13 20.83
N GLU A 117 -7.90 12.80 20.30
CA GLU A 117 -9.30 12.43 20.44
C GLU A 117 -9.93 12.03 19.08
N PRO A 118 -11.07 11.30 19.10
CA PRO A 118 -11.78 10.90 17.88
C PRO A 118 -12.12 12.09 16.97
N GLU A 119 -12.53 13.22 17.53
CA GLU A 119 -12.92 14.44 16.83
C GLU A 119 -11.76 15.06 16.02
N ASP A 120 -10.52 14.81 16.42
CA ASP A 120 -9.34 15.23 15.68
C ASP A 120 -9.26 14.48 14.35
N LEU A 121 -9.57 13.18 14.35
CA LEU A 121 -9.62 12.37 13.14
C LEU A 121 -10.77 12.79 12.22
N ASP A 122 -11.93 13.12 12.79
CA ASP A 122 -13.07 13.62 12.01
C ASP A 122 -12.73 14.96 11.33
N ARG A 123 -11.98 15.84 12.01
CA ARG A 123 -11.47 17.08 11.41
C ARG A 123 -10.50 16.80 10.27
N LEU A 124 -9.60 15.83 10.44
CA LEU A 124 -8.68 15.39 9.39
C LEU A 124 -9.47 14.89 8.15
N TYR A 125 -10.47 14.02 8.34
CA TYR A 125 -11.25 13.47 7.22
C TYR A 125 -12.04 14.56 6.50
N ARG A 126 -12.68 15.47 7.23
CA ARG A 126 -13.36 16.65 6.64
C ARG A 126 -12.40 17.48 5.80
N ALA A 127 -11.19 17.76 6.29
CA ALA A 127 -10.19 18.49 5.54
C ALA A 127 -9.75 17.76 4.26
N MET A 128 -9.69 16.42 4.28
CA MET A 128 -9.39 15.62 3.10
C MET A 128 -10.51 15.66 2.06
N TYR A 129 -11.78 15.61 2.49
CA TYR A 129 -12.94 15.68 1.60
C TYR A 129 -13.18 17.09 1.04
N SER A 130 -12.87 18.14 1.79
CA SER A 130 -13.01 19.53 1.36
C SER A 130 -11.83 20.10 0.59
N LYS A 131 -10.80 19.29 0.30
CA LYS A 131 -9.60 19.74 -0.42
C LYS A 131 -9.94 20.28 -1.81
N GLN A 132 -9.42 21.48 -2.13
CA GLN A 132 -9.51 22.09 -3.45
C GLN A 132 -8.20 21.95 -4.23
N PRO A 133 -8.21 21.89 -5.56
CA PRO A 133 -9.38 21.89 -6.47
C PRO A 133 -10.07 20.51 -6.57
N LYS A 134 -9.51 19.45 -6.01
CA LYS A 134 -10.06 18.10 -6.10
C LYS A 134 -10.10 17.44 -4.71
N PRO A 135 -11.30 17.07 -4.22
CA PRO A 135 -11.47 16.28 -3.01
C PRO A 135 -10.70 14.95 -3.05
N CYS A 136 -10.30 14.46 -1.89
CA CYS A 136 -9.77 13.11 -1.80
C CYS A 136 -10.88 12.08 -1.98
N SER A 137 -10.59 11.00 -2.71
CA SER A 137 -11.51 9.87 -2.80
C SER A 137 -11.63 9.16 -1.44
N GLU A 138 -12.77 8.54 -1.16
CA GLU A 138 -13.02 7.73 0.04
C GLU A 138 -11.91 6.69 0.27
N GLY A 139 -11.49 5.98 -0.78
CA GLY A 139 -10.37 5.03 -0.69
C GLY A 139 -9.03 5.67 -0.32
N HIS A 140 -8.83 6.98 -0.60
CA HIS A 140 -7.65 7.70 -0.15
C HIS A 140 -7.74 8.02 1.34
N VAL A 141 -8.90 8.46 1.81
CA VAL A 141 -9.17 8.75 3.24
C VAL A 141 -9.08 7.46 4.06
N LEU A 142 -9.72 6.37 3.63
CA LEU A 142 -9.64 5.05 4.26
C LEU A 142 -8.20 4.55 4.42
N LYS A 143 -7.37 4.70 3.39
CA LYS A 143 -5.95 4.32 3.48
C LYS A 143 -5.18 5.20 4.46
N THR A 144 -5.52 6.48 4.60
CA THR A 144 -4.92 7.38 5.59
C THR A 144 -5.36 6.98 6.99
N HIS A 145 -6.65 6.70 7.21
CA HIS A 145 -7.16 6.11 8.45
C HIS A 145 -6.39 4.83 8.84
N ALA A 146 -6.19 3.91 7.89
CA ALA A 146 -5.45 2.66 8.13
C ALA A 146 -4.00 2.91 8.60
N VAL A 147 -3.32 3.94 8.07
CA VAL A 147 -1.98 4.34 8.52
C VAL A 147 -2.02 4.86 9.95
N VAL A 148 -2.94 5.77 10.25
CA VAL A 148 -3.11 6.34 11.60
C VAL A 148 -3.43 5.22 12.60
N ARG A 149 -4.42 4.38 12.29
CA ARG A 149 -4.81 3.23 13.13
C ARG A 149 -3.64 2.31 13.42
N ARG A 150 -2.80 2.01 12.41
CA ARG A 150 -1.63 1.15 12.58
C ARG A 150 -0.55 1.80 13.44
N GLY A 151 -0.25 3.08 13.24
CA GLY A 151 0.73 3.84 14.04
C GLY A 151 0.32 3.92 15.50
N LEU A 152 -0.96 4.17 15.78
CA LEU A 152 -1.52 4.20 17.12
C LEU A 152 -1.59 2.79 17.76
N GLU A 153 -1.80 1.73 16.96
CA GLU A 153 -1.75 0.35 17.47
C GLU A 153 -0.34 -0.02 17.96
N ILE A 154 0.68 0.42 17.25
CA ILE A 154 2.07 0.22 17.70
C ILE A 154 2.37 1.08 18.94
N ALA A 155 1.82 2.30 19.00
CA ALA A 155 1.93 3.15 20.18
C ALA A 155 1.29 2.49 21.41
N LEU A 156 0.09 1.92 21.27
CA LEU A 156 -0.62 1.19 22.29
C LEU A 156 0.19 -0.01 22.81
N ARG A 157 0.67 -0.87 21.90
CA ARG A 157 1.49 -2.04 22.26
C ARG A 157 2.79 -1.68 22.97
N ARG A 158 3.31 -0.48 22.69
CA ARG A 158 4.51 0.06 23.36
C ARG A 158 4.18 0.90 24.59
N GLY A 159 2.91 0.92 25.02
CA GLY A 159 2.43 1.67 26.19
C GLY A 159 2.60 3.19 26.05
N ARG A 160 2.64 3.73 24.81
CA ARG A 160 2.72 5.18 24.57
C ARG A 160 1.39 5.87 24.74
N VAL A 161 0.31 5.16 24.44
CA VAL A 161 -1.08 5.55 24.64
C VAL A 161 -1.84 4.44 25.35
N THR A 162 -2.96 4.76 25.98
CA THR A 162 -3.83 3.79 26.68
C THR A 162 -4.93 3.24 25.79
N ARG A 163 -5.27 3.94 24.72
CA ARG A 163 -6.28 3.55 23.74
C ARG A 163 -5.85 3.94 22.34
N ASN A 164 -6.40 3.24 21.36
CA ASN A 164 -6.22 3.58 19.94
C ASN A 164 -7.48 4.31 19.46
N VAL A 165 -7.43 5.64 19.42
CA VAL A 165 -8.59 6.48 19.05
C VAL A 165 -9.10 6.21 17.64
N ALA A 166 -8.24 5.77 16.73
CA ALA A 166 -8.68 5.39 15.39
C ALA A 166 -9.55 4.12 15.32
N LYS A 167 -9.72 3.40 16.43
CA LYS A 167 -10.70 2.31 16.56
C LYS A 167 -12.06 2.80 17.05
N LEU A 168 -12.13 4.03 17.56
CA LEU A 168 -13.34 4.66 18.10
C LEU A 168 -14.06 5.53 17.08
N VAL A 169 -13.46 5.71 15.92
CA VAL A 169 -14.04 6.46 14.78
C VAL A 169 -14.46 5.45 13.71
N ASP A 170 -15.63 5.66 13.14
CA ASP A 170 -16.06 4.88 11.99
C ASP A 170 -15.11 5.11 10.81
N PRO A 171 -14.55 4.04 10.24
CA PRO A 171 -13.65 4.21 9.11
C PRO A 171 -14.42 4.79 7.92
N PRO A 172 -13.82 5.74 7.16
CA PRO A 172 -14.45 6.24 5.96
C PRO A 172 -14.85 5.08 5.04
N GLY A 173 -16.09 5.09 4.56
CA GLY A 173 -16.60 4.10 3.62
C GLY A 173 -15.74 4.10 2.35
N ALA A 174 -15.44 2.93 1.82
CA ALA A 174 -14.96 2.83 0.45
C ALA A 174 -16.01 2.02 -0.31
N PRO A 175 -16.71 2.60 -1.28
CA PRO A 175 -17.65 1.84 -2.07
C PRO A 175 -16.92 0.66 -2.70
N SER A 176 -17.54 -0.50 -2.63
CA SER A 176 -17.08 -1.66 -3.38
C SER A 176 -17.23 -1.31 -4.86
N VAL A 177 -16.16 -0.79 -5.46
CA VAL A 177 -16.15 -0.63 -6.91
C VAL A 177 -16.16 -2.04 -7.50
N ALA A 178 -17.24 -2.34 -8.24
CA ALA A 178 -17.32 -3.58 -9.01
C ALA A 178 -16.02 -3.77 -9.79
N ARG A 179 -15.45 -4.96 -9.73
CA ARG A 179 -14.21 -5.26 -10.44
C ARG A 179 -14.56 -5.44 -11.91
N GLU A 180 -14.41 -4.37 -12.68
CA GLU A 180 -14.62 -4.42 -14.13
C GLU A 180 -13.71 -5.47 -14.75
N SER A 181 -14.26 -6.31 -15.60
CA SER A 181 -13.55 -7.21 -16.52
C SER A 181 -13.88 -6.80 -17.95
N LEU A 182 -12.97 -7.07 -18.87
CA LEU A 182 -13.25 -6.91 -20.28
C LEU A 182 -14.25 -7.99 -20.72
N SER A 183 -15.24 -7.63 -21.54
CA SER A 183 -16.04 -8.60 -22.25
C SER A 183 -15.17 -9.42 -23.21
N ARG A 184 -15.65 -10.57 -23.65
CA ARG A 184 -14.95 -11.41 -24.62
C ARG A 184 -14.64 -10.66 -25.92
N ASP A 185 -15.58 -9.87 -26.41
CA ASP A 185 -15.40 -9.11 -27.65
C ASP A 185 -14.42 -7.95 -27.46
N ALA A 186 -14.50 -7.23 -26.33
CA ALA A 186 -13.50 -6.21 -25.99
C ALA A 186 -12.08 -6.82 -25.86
N ALA A 187 -11.96 -8.00 -25.23
CA ALA A 187 -10.67 -8.68 -25.11
C ALA A 187 -10.11 -9.09 -26.51
N ARG A 188 -10.97 -9.60 -27.42
CA ARG A 188 -10.58 -9.92 -28.80
C ARG A 188 -10.13 -8.67 -29.56
N ALA A 189 -10.91 -7.59 -29.53
CA ALA A 189 -10.55 -6.32 -30.18
C ALA A 189 -9.19 -5.79 -29.69
N VAL A 190 -8.96 -5.83 -28.37
CA VAL A 190 -7.69 -5.45 -27.75
C VAL A 190 -6.54 -6.34 -28.27
N LEU A 191 -6.72 -7.65 -28.36
CA LEU A 191 -5.69 -8.57 -28.82
C LEU A 191 -5.37 -8.39 -30.31
N GLU A 192 -6.35 -8.06 -31.17
CA GLU A 192 -6.11 -7.77 -32.58
C GLU A 192 -5.23 -6.51 -32.77
N VAL A 193 -5.47 -5.46 -31.98
CA VAL A 193 -4.61 -4.27 -31.97
C VAL A 193 -3.23 -4.61 -31.42
N ALA A 194 -3.19 -5.35 -30.31
CA ALA A 194 -1.96 -5.72 -29.61
C ALA A 194 -1.03 -6.58 -30.46
N ARG A 195 -1.56 -7.46 -31.33
CA ARG A 195 -0.80 -8.32 -32.25
C ARG A 195 0.16 -7.52 -33.14
N ARG A 196 -0.22 -6.29 -33.51
CA ARG A 196 0.57 -5.39 -34.35
C ARG A 196 1.64 -4.62 -33.58
N ARG A 197 1.67 -4.71 -32.25
CA ARG A 197 2.66 -4.03 -31.42
C ARG A 197 3.94 -4.85 -31.29
N ARG A 198 5.09 -4.18 -31.18
CA ARG A 198 6.39 -4.81 -30.97
C ARG A 198 6.40 -5.79 -29.80
N ASN A 199 5.88 -5.38 -28.66
CA ASN A 199 5.74 -6.21 -27.48
C ASN A 199 4.33 -6.85 -27.38
N GLY A 200 3.68 -7.15 -28.49
CA GLY A 200 2.32 -7.65 -28.56
C GLY A 200 2.06 -8.88 -27.68
N ALA A 201 2.98 -9.84 -27.68
CA ALA A 201 2.92 -11.06 -26.87
C ALA A 201 2.70 -10.77 -25.38
N ARG A 202 3.12 -9.60 -24.88
CA ARG A 202 2.89 -9.16 -23.50
C ARG A 202 1.41 -9.09 -23.14
N TRP A 203 0.57 -8.61 -24.06
CA TRP A 203 -0.86 -8.41 -23.82
C TRP A 203 -1.62 -9.73 -23.88
N PHE A 204 -1.20 -10.64 -24.79
CA PHE A 204 -1.70 -12.01 -24.83
C PHE A 204 -1.37 -12.75 -23.53
N LEU A 205 -0.12 -12.70 -23.07
CA LEU A 205 0.29 -13.26 -21.78
C LEU A 205 -0.53 -12.66 -20.62
N GLY A 206 -0.77 -11.32 -20.69
CA GLY A 206 -1.55 -10.59 -19.68
C GLY A 206 -2.98 -11.10 -19.51
N LEU A 207 -3.67 -11.42 -20.62
CA LEU A 207 -5.04 -11.93 -20.63
C LEU A 207 -5.11 -13.45 -20.44
N ALA A 208 -4.05 -14.19 -20.81
CA ALA A 208 -4.04 -15.66 -20.70
C ALA A 208 -3.84 -16.15 -19.25
N ILE A 209 -2.85 -15.60 -18.54
CA ILE A 209 -2.48 -16.06 -17.19
C ILE A 209 -2.53 -14.97 -16.11
N GLY A 210 -2.92 -13.74 -16.46
CA GLY A 210 -3.20 -12.65 -15.53
C GLY A 210 -2.05 -12.21 -14.61
N PRO A 211 -0.77 -12.15 -15.03
CA PRO A 211 0.32 -11.68 -14.19
C PRO A 211 0.14 -10.19 -13.84
N ARG A 212 0.71 -9.77 -12.73
CA ARG A 212 0.70 -8.33 -12.41
C ARG A 212 1.62 -7.58 -13.38
N GLN A 213 1.29 -6.32 -13.70
CA GLN A 213 2.10 -5.47 -14.58
C GLN A 213 3.61 -5.56 -14.27
N GLY A 214 3.98 -5.43 -13.01
CA GLY A 214 5.39 -5.52 -12.61
C GLY A 214 5.99 -6.91 -12.77
N GLU A 215 5.20 -7.98 -12.62
CA GLU A 215 5.62 -9.37 -12.85
C GLU A 215 5.89 -9.58 -14.34
N THR A 216 5.00 -9.09 -15.21
CA THR A 216 5.20 -9.17 -16.68
C THR A 216 6.44 -8.39 -17.13
N LEU A 217 6.62 -7.15 -16.63
CA LEU A 217 7.77 -6.32 -16.99
C LEU A 217 9.09 -6.79 -16.37
N GLY A 218 9.04 -7.63 -15.35
CA GLY A 218 10.21 -8.25 -14.74
C GLY A 218 10.49 -9.68 -15.18
N LEU A 219 9.71 -10.20 -16.15
CA LEU A 219 9.86 -11.56 -16.67
C LEU A 219 11.13 -11.68 -17.50
N ARG A 220 11.89 -12.74 -17.27
CA ARG A 220 13.16 -13.03 -17.96
C ARG A 220 13.00 -14.23 -18.88
N TRP A 221 13.86 -14.30 -19.90
CA TRP A 221 13.90 -15.47 -20.78
C TRP A 221 14.33 -16.74 -20.05
N SER A 222 15.21 -16.60 -19.07
CA SER A 222 15.60 -17.70 -18.15
C SER A 222 14.46 -18.22 -17.25
N ASP A 223 13.36 -17.47 -17.15
CA ASP A 223 12.15 -17.86 -16.40
C ASP A 223 11.12 -18.60 -17.29
N LEU A 224 11.40 -18.79 -18.58
CA LEU A 224 10.51 -19.43 -19.54
C LEU A 224 11.11 -20.73 -20.06
N ASP A 225 10.37 -21.81 -19.89
CA ASP A 225 10.55 -23.06 -20.64
C ASP A 225 9.46 -23.11 -21.72
N LEU A 226 9.84 -22.72 -22.94
CA LEU A 226 8.88 -22.68 -24.05
C LEU A 226 8.59 -24.06 -24.63
N ASP A 227 9.45 -25.05 -24.41
CA ASP A 227 9.25 -26.41 -24.87
C ASP A 227 8.28 -27.17 -23.95
N ALA A 228 8.44 -26.98 -22.63
CA ALA A 228 7.49 -27.43 -21.64
C ALA A 228 6.23 -26.53 -21.52
N GLU A 229 6.19 -25.41 -22.24
CA GLU A 229 5.11 -24.42 -22.17
C GLU A 229 4.83 -23.89 -20.75
N VAL A 230 5.88 -23.55 -20.01
CA VAL A 230 5.81 -23.14 -18.62
C VAL A 230 6.50 -21.80 -18.38
N VAL A 231 5.90 -20.97 -17.53
CA VAL A 231 6.50 -19.73 -17.04
C VAL A 231 6.67 -19.74 -15.52
N THR A 232 7.84 -19.34 -15.07
CA THR A 232 8.22 -19.20 -13.67
C THR A 232 8.21 -17.73 -13.25
N ILE A 233 7.21 -17.31 -12.48
CA ILE A 233 7.10 -15.91 -12.04
C ILE A 233 7.80 -15.77 -10.69
N GLN A 234 8.99 -15.18 -10.69
CA GLN A 234 9.83 -14.97 -9.52
C GLN A 234 10.39 -13.56 -9.38
N TRP A 235 10.21 -12.71 -10.38
CA TRP A 235 10.64 -11.31 -10.37
C TRP A 235 9.49 -10.37 -10.70
N GLN A 236 9.62 -9.13 -10.25
CA GLN A 236 8.79 -8.02 -10.67
C GLN A 236 9.64 -6.76 -10.82
N LEU A 237 9.35 -5.96 -11.82
CA LEU A 237 9.91 -4.64 -12.00
C LEU A 237 9.05 -3.62 -11.23
N GLN A 238 9.69 -2.79 -10.42
CA GLN A 238 9.05 -1.69 -9.69
C GLN A 238 9.77 -0.38 -9.93
N ARG A 239 9.00 0.70 -10.00
CA ARG A 239 9.57 2.04 -9.94
C ARG A 239 9.55 2.52 -8.49
N LEU A 240 10.73 2.74 -7.91
CA LEU A 240 10.92 3.26 -6.56
C LEU A 240 11.39 4.71 -6.61
N GLY A 241 11.04 5.49 -5.58
CA GLY A 241 11.59 6.82 -5.37
C GLY A 241 13.08 6.75 -5.07
N TRP A 242 13.85 7.69 -5.63
CA TRP A 242 15.27 7.83 -5.30
C TRP A 242 15.45 8.29 -3.86
N ARG A 243 16.58 7.94 -3.25
CA ARG A 243 17.07 8.47 -1.98
C ARG A 243 18.34 9.28 -2.22
N HIS A 244 18.60 10.23 -1.35
CA HIS A 244 19.90 10.84 -1.25
C HIS A 244 20.89 9.80 -0.69
N GLY A 245 22.07 9.72 -1.31
CA GLY A 245 23.22 8.98 -0.79
C GLY A 245 24.30 9.93 -0.27
N CYS A 246 24.05 11.25 -0.28
CA CYS A 246 24.91 12.28 0.26
C CYS A 246 24.62 12.54 1.74
N ASP A 247 25.60 13.06 2.48
CA ASP A 247 25.46 13.39 3.90
C ASP A 247 24.55 14.59 4.14
N ASP A 248 24.58 15.59 3.25
CA ASP A 248 23.70 16.76 3.29
C ASP A 248 22.86 16.89 2.01
N PRO A 249 21.57 16.51 2.06
CA PRO A 249 20.64 16.69 0.95
C PRO A 249 20.47 18.13 0.45
N HIS A 250 20.78 19.14 1.26
CA HIS A 250 20.68 20.55 0.89
C HIS A 250 21.94 21.06 0.16
N ALA A 251 23.10 20.49 0.46
CA ALA A 251 24.38 20.84 -0.15
C ALA A 251 24.77 20.00 -1.37
N CYS A 252 24.07 18.91 -1.67
CA CYS A 252 24.46 17.94 -2.71
C CYS A 252 24.25 18.42 -4.16
N GLY A 253 23.82 19.64 -4.40
CA GLY A 253 23.55 20.19 -5.75
C GLY A 253 22.28 19.65 -6.40
N ALA A 254 21.48 18.83 -5.72
CA ALA A 254 20.20 18.38 -6.23
C ALA A 254 19.25 19.56 -6.45
N ARG A 255 18.68 19.66 -7.65
CA ARG A 255 17.76 20.74 -8.01
C ARG A 255 16.33 20.24 -8.08
N PRO A 256 15.34 21.01 -7.58
CA PRO A 256 13.92 20.70 -7.81
C PRO A 256 13.66 20.63 -9.31
N ARG A 257 12.89 19.64 -9.77
CA ARG A 257 12.49 19.54 -11.18
C ARG A 257 11.74 20.80 -11.59
N LYS A 258 12.23 21.50 -12.64
CA LYS A 258 11.49 22.59 -13.30
C LYS A 258 10.09 22.08 -13.70
N GLY A 259 9.04 22.84 -13.38
CA GLY A 259 7.68 22.58 -13.86
C GLY A 259 6.72 21.89 -12.87
N LYS A 260 7.12 21.59 -11.63
CA LYS A 260 6.13 21.28 -10.60
C LYS A 260 5.71 22.55 -9.88
N PRO A 261 4.39 22.88 -9.87
CA PRO A 261 3.87 24.15 -9.32
C PRO A 261 4.03 24.29 -7.80
N ASN A 262 4.47 23.26 -7.11
CA ASN A 262 4.70 23.27 -5.67
C ASN A 262 6.11 23.79 -5.41
N GLY A 263 6.31 25.11 -5.49
CA GLY A 263 7.53 25.81 -5.10
C GLY A 263 7.96 25.64 -3.63
N LEU A 264 7.67 24.47 -3.05
CA LEU A 264 7.83 24.08 -1.66
C LEU A 264 9.21 23.51 -1.33
N HIS A 265 10.06 23.29 -2.32
CA HIS A 265 11.39 22.72 -2.09
C HIS A 265 12.46 23.81 -2.24
N ARG A 266 12.62 24.59 -1.20
CA ARG A 266 13.69 25.57 -1.05
C ARG A 266 14.64 25.07 0.03
N PHE A 267 15.94 25.15 -0.24
CA PHE A 267 16.97 24.80 0.74
C PHE A 267 17.13 25.87 1.81
N GLU A 268 16.91 27.11 1.46
CA GLU A 268 17.07 28.25 2.34
C GLU A 268 15.72 28.89 2.71
N PRO A 269 15.59 29.44 3.92
CA PRO A 269 14.44 30.23 4.27
C PRO A 269 14.32 31.45 3.35
N CYS A 270 13.11 31.93 3.14
CA CYS A 270 12.91 33.17 2.43
C CYS A 270 13.56 34.35 3.21
N PRO A 271 14.16 35.34 2.52
CA PRO A 271 14.64 36.52 3.16
C PRO A 271 13.49 37.24 3.88
N ARG A 272 13.82 38.01 4.92
CA ARG A 272 12.82 38.70 5.77
C ARG A 272 11.91 39.67 5.01
N ASP A 273 12.38 40.20 3.89
CA ASP A 273 11.70 41.14 2.99
C ASP A 273 11.08 40.45 1.76
N CYS A 274 10.90 39.14 1.78
CA CYS A 274 10.40 38.37 0.65
C CYS A 274 9.11 38.96 0.05
N ARG A 275 9.21 39.58 -1.12
CA ARG A 275 8.06 40.13 -1.86
C ARG A 275 7.22 39.10 -2.59
N ARG A 276 7.78 37.91 -2.85
CA ARG A 276 7.15 36.84 -3.65
C ARG A 276 6.03 36.10 -2.92
N HIS A 277 6.06 36.05 -1.58
CA HIS A 277 5.12 35.34 -0.74
C HIS A 277 4.35 36.24 0.23
N LYS A 278 4.32 37.57 -0.07
CA LYS A 278 3.51 38.53 0.67
C LYS A 278 2.03 38.23 0.45
N GLY A 279 1.38 37.61 1.43
CA GLY A 279 -0.07 37.28 1.42
C GLY A 279 -0.47 36.45 2.63
N LYS A 280 -1.76 36.09 2.71
CA LYS A 280 -2.38 35.37 3.84
C LYS A 280 -1.71 34.02 4.23
N ARG A 281 -0.81 33.49 3.41
CA ARG A 281 -0.15 32.18 3.63
C ARG A 281 1.30 32.27 4.11
N GLY A 282 1.90 33.46 4.13
CA GLY A 282 3.30 33.64 4.52
C GLY A 282 4.32 32.90 3.61
N CYS A 283 5.60 32.99 3.96
CA CYS A 283 6.65 32.24 3.28
C CYS A 283 6.60 30.76 3.67
N PRO A 284 6.67 29.84 2.70
CA PRO A 284 6.76 28.42 3.01
C PRO A 284 8.06 28.11 3.76
N PRO A 285 8.05 27.18 4.72
CA PRO A 285 9.26 26.76 5.41
C PRO A 285 10.26 26.16 4.41
N PRO A 286 11.56 26.18 4.71
CA PRO A 286 12.55 25.49 3.91
C PRO A 286 12.29 23.98 3.91
N CYS A 287 12.76 23.33 2.86
CA CYS A 287 12.69 21.89 2.74
C CYS A 287 13.42 21.20 3.91
N PRO A 288 12.83 20.22 4.60
CA PRO A 288 13.53 19.51 5.67
C PRO A 288 14.76 18.76 5.13
N ARG A 289 15.78 18.57 5.96
CA ARG A 289 17.05 17.93 5.57
C ARG A 289 16.86 16.49 5.03
N ASP A 290 15.87 15.78 5.51
CA ASP A 290 15.51 14.44 5.05
C ASP A 290 14.58 14.40 3.82
N CYS A 291 14.37 15.55 3.16
CA CYS A 291 13.47 15.62 2.02
C CYS A 291 13.97 14.81 0.81
N VAL A 292 13.18 13.82 0.41
CA VAL A 292 13.47 12.96 -0.75
C VAL A 292 12.94 13.49 -2.08
N ALA A 293 12.24 14.64 -2.08
CA ALA A 293 11.54 15.12 -3.28
C ALA A 293 12.48 15.50 -4.43
N HIS A 294 13.72 15.86 -4.15
CA HIS A 294 14.76 16.17 -5.12
C HIS A 294 15.87 15.11 -5.20
N ALA A 295 15.75 14.00 -4.47
CA ALA A 295 16.72 12.92 -4.49
C ALA A 295 16.97 12.36 -5.90
N SER A 296 16.00 12.48 -6.82
CA SER A 296 16.16 12.04 -8.22
C SER A 296 17.24 12.79 -9.00
N THR A 297 17.65 13.96 -8.54
CA THR A 297 18.70 14.81 -9.14
C THR A 297 19.98 14.84 -8.30
N CYS A 298 20.00 14.16 -7.16
CA CYS A 298 21.21 14.02 -6.34
C CYS A 298 22.27 13.23 -7.11
N PRO A 299 23.52 13.72 -7.20
CA PRO A 299 24.62 13.00 -7.87
C PRO A 299 24.89 11.63 -7.26
N GLN A 300 24.76 11.52 -5.93
CA GLN A 300 24.98 10.28 -5.15
C GLN A 300 23.67 9.54 -4.84
N ARG A 301 22.64 9.73 -5.69
CA ARG A 301 21.34 9.08 -5.47
C ARG A 301 21.43 7.56 -5.43
N THR A 302 20.70 6.96 -4.51
CA THR A 302 20.67 5.50 -4.31
C THR A 302 19.24 4.95 -4.29
N ASP A 303 19.12 3.62 -4.37
CA ASP A 303 17.91 2.84 -4.08
C ASP A 303 16.64 3.25 -4.82
N GLY A 304 16.74 3.81 -6.01
CA GLY A 304 15.58 4.27 -6.76
C GLY A 304 15.61 3.91 -8.23
N GLY A 305 14.64 4.42 -8.99
CA GLY A 305 14.48 4.11 -10.41
C GLY A 305 13.72 2.81 -10.65
N LEU A 306 14.07 2.11 -11.72
CA LEU A 306 13.50 0.80 -12.04
C LEU A 306 14.32 -0.28 -11.33
N VAL A 307 13.67 -1.03 -10.43
CA VAL A 307 14.33 -2.01 -9.57
C VAL A 307 13.61 -3.35 -9.67
N PHE A 308 14.38 -4.42 -9.87
CA PHE A 308 13.86 -5.78 -9.81
C PHE A 308 13.74 -6.22 -8.35
N THR A 309 12.58 -6.73 -7.99
CA THR A 309 12.30 -7.23 -6.64
C THR A 309 11.51 -8.54 -6.71
N ARG A 310 11.42 -9.25 -5.58
CA ARG A 310 10.53 -10.41 -5.50
C ARG A 310 9.06 -9.99 -5.53
N PRO A 311 8.16 -10.80 -6.10
CA PRO A 311 6.73 -10.49 -6.20
C PRO A 311 6.05 -10.29 -4.85
N LYS A 312 4.92 -9.58 -4.87
CA LYS A 312 4.07 -9.40 -3.69
C LYS A 312 3.63 -10.78 -3.16
N GLY A 313 3.85 -11.03 -1.87
CA GLY A 313 3.52 -12.32 -1.23
C GLY A 313 4.71 -13.24 -1.05
N TRP A 314 5.85 -12.99 -1.71
CA TRP A 314 7.07 -13.80 -1.58
C TRP A 314 7.47 -14.10 -0.13
N ARG A 315 7.33 -13.13 0.77
CA ARG A 315 7.67 -13.32 2.19
C ARG A 315 6.78 -14.34 2.90
N ARG A 316 5.56 -14.56 2.42
CA ARG A 316 4.63 -15.54 3.00
C ARG A 316 4.82 -16.91 2.37
N ARG A 317 5.15 -16.94 1.08
CA ARG A 317 5.44 -18.13 0.27
C ARG A 317 6.71 -17.85 -0.53
N PRO A 318 7.91 -18.16 0.01
CA PRO A 318 9.19 -17.83 -0.61
C PRO A 318 9.55 -18.84 -1.72
N ARG A 319 8.62 -19.07 -2.64
CA ARG A 319 8.79 -19.92 -3.80
C ARG A 319 8.31 -19.23 -5.06
N PRO A 320 8.92 -19.53 -6.23
CA PRO A 320 8.41 -19.10 -7.52
C PRO A 320 6.98 -19.62 -7.76
N ARG A 321 6.23 -18.87 -8.55
CA ARG A 321 4.95 -19.34 -9.09
C ARG A 321 5.18 -19.89 -10.49
N VAL A 322 4.91 -21.16 -10.68
CA VAL A 322 5.00 -21.85 -11.96
C VAL A 322 3.60 -21.95 -12.56
N VAL A 323 3.43 -21.53 -13.80
CA VAL A 323 2.13 -21.49 -14.50
C VAL A 323 2.31 -22.03 -15.91
N ALA A 324 1.41 -22.91 -16.33
CA ALA A 324 1.37 -23.38 -17.71
C ALA A 324 0.94 -22.25 -18.65
N LEU A 325 1.55 -22.20 -19.81
CA LEU A 325 1.22 -21.28 -20.90
C LEU A 325 0.28 -21.97 -21.89
N PRO A 326 -0.77 -21.27 -22.37
CA PRO A 326 -1.50 -21.78 -23.54
C PRO A 326 -0.55 -21.91 -24.75
N PRO A 327 -0.64 -22.99 -25.55
CA PRO A 327 0.25 -23.24 -26.68
C PRO A 327 0.40 -22.05 -27.64
N GLY A 328 -0.72 -21.36 -27.96
CA GLY A 328 -0.70 -20.19 -28.81
C GLY A 328 0.11 -19.02 -28.22
N VAL A 329 0.12 -18.87 -26.90
CA VAL A 329 0.93 -17.83 -26.22
C VAL A 329 2.41 -18.23 -26.22
N ALA A 330 2.71 -19.51 -26.00
CA ALA A 330 4.08 -20.03 -26.12
C ALA A 330 4.65 -19.80 -27.52
N GLN A 331 3.86 -20.06 -28.56
CA GLN A 331 4.26 -19.79 -29.95
C GLN A 331 4.53 -18.30 -30.21
N MET A 332 3.65 -17.42 -29.77
CA MET A 332 3.88 -15.97 -29.89
C MET A 332 5.14 -15.50 -29.13
N LEU A 333 5.46 -16.13 -28.02
CA LEU A 333 6.69 -15.84 -27.27
C LEU A 333 7.93 -16.35 -28.00
N ARG A 334 7.88 -17.49 -28.73
CA ARG A 334 8.96 -17.96 -29.62
C ARG A 334 9.22 -16.94 -30.75
N GLU A 335 8.16 -16.47 -31.40
CA GLU A 335 8.24 -15.46 -32.46
C GLU A 335 8.80 -14.12 -31.91
N HIS A 336 8.33 -13.69 -30.75
CA HIS A 336 8.83 -12.50 -30.06
C HIS A 336 10.33 -12.66 -29.72
N ARG A 337 10.77 -13.83 -29.24
CA ARG A 337 12.20 -14.10 -28.97
C ARG A 337 13.05 -14.00 -30.21
N ALA A 338 12.57 -14.55 -31.34
CA ALA A 338 13.27 -14.47 -32.63
C ALA A 338 13.42 -13.00 -33.09
N ALA A 339 12.34 -12.22 -33.05
CA ALA A 339 12.37 -10.79 -33.37
C ALA A 339 13.31 -10.00 -32.44
N GLN A 340 13.27 -10.26 -31.14
CA GLN A 340 14.15 -9.58 -30.18
C GLN A 340 15.63 -9.94 -30.36
N ARG A 341 15.93 -11.19 -30.76
CA ARG A 341 17.31 -11.59 -31.12
C ARG A 341 17.86 -10.79 -32.32
N ALA A 342 17.05 -10.55 -33.36
CA ALA A 342 17.41 -9.71 -34.46
C ALA A 342 17.68 -8.26 -34.03
N GLU A 343 16.82 -7.69 -33.15
CA GLU A 343 17.02 -6.36 -32.57
C GLU A 343 18.32 -6.28 -31.76
N ARG A 344 18.62 -7.32 -30.96
CA ARG A 344 19.86 -7.40 -30.17
C ARG A 344 21.10 -7.38 -31.06
N LEU A 345 21.09 -8.11 -32.18
CA LEU A 345 22.16 -8.11 -33.14
C LEU A 345 22.32 -6.73 -33.77
N ALA A 346 21.22 -6.10 -34.17
CA ALA A 346 21.24 -4.75 -34.74
C ALA A 346 21.72 -3.67 -33.77
N ALA A 347 21.40 -3.80 -32.48
CA ALA A 347 21.83 -2.85 -31.45
C ALA A 347 23.31 -3.02 -31.07
N GLY A 348 23.91 -4.18 -31.25
CA GLY A 348 25.32 -4.44 -30.96
C GLY A 348 25.70 -4.05 -29.51
N SER A 349 26.73 -3.21 -29.36
CA SER A 349 27.23 -2.72 -28.07
C SER A 349 26.26 -1.81 -27.30
N TRP A 350 25.23 -1.28 -27.98
CA TRP A 350 24.19 -0.48 -27.32
C TRP A 350 23.17 -1.31 -26.57
N TRP A 351 23.11 -2.63 -26.80
CA TRP A 351 22.23 -3.52 -26.10
C TRP A 351 22.55 -3.61 -24.61
N LYS A 352 21.55 -3.35 -23.77
CA LYS A 352 21.64 -3.51 -22.31
C LYS A 352 20.99 -4.81 -21.89
N ASP A 353 21.81 -5.83 -21.68
CA ASP A 353 21.32 -7.17 -21.35
C ASP A 353 20.81 -7.25 -19.92
N HIS A 354 19.51 -7.44 -19.77
CA HIS A 354 18.82 -7.71 -18.52
C HIS A 354 18.06 -9.04 -18.57
N ASP A 355 18.23 -9.82 -19.62
CA ASP A 355 17.52 -11.07 -19.89
C ASP A 355 15.98 -10.91 -19.95
N LEU A 356 15.47 -9.71 -20.26
CA LEU A 356 14.04 -9.40 -20.20
C LEU A 356 13.30 -9.91 -21.44
N VAL A 357 12.13 -10.52 -21.20
CA VAL A 357 11.20 -10.89 -22.28
C VAL A 357 10.63 -9.64 -22.95
N PHE A 358 10.19 -8.65 -22.16
CA PHE A 358 9.63 -7.39 -22.65
C PHE A 358 10.51 -6.22 -22.24
N CYS A 359 11.14 -5.60 -23.23
CA CYS A 359 12.11 -4.51 -23.04
C CYS A 359 12.00 -3.49 -24.16
N HIS A 360 12.72 -2.39 -24.08
CA HIS A 360 12.95 -1.47 -25.18
C HIS A 360 13.85 -2.10 -26.26
N ARG A 361 13.92 -1.49 -27.47
CA ARG A 361 14.76 -1.97 -28.58
C ARG A 361 16.25 -2.06 -28.26
N ASP A 362 16.69 -1.41 -27.22
CA ASP A 362 18.06 -1.42 -26.71
C ASP A 362 18.24 -2.32 -25.46
N GLY A 363 17.27 -3.16 -25.14
CA GLY A 363 17.31 -4.08 -24.00
C GLY A 363 16.94 -3.46 -22.65
N ARG A 364 16.79 -2.13 -22.54
CA ARG A 364 16.45 -1.48 -21.27
C ARG A 364 15.07 -1.85 -20.78
N PRO A 365 14.86 -1.93 -19.44
CA PRO A 365 13.54 -2.20 -18.85
C PRO A 365 12.51 -1.11 -19.22
N ILE A 366 11.28 -1.54 -19.49
CA ILE A 366 10.15 -0.64 -19.78
C ILE A 366 9.63 -0.05 -18.46
N ASP A 367 9.53 1.28 -18.39
CA ASP A 367 8.90 1.94 -17.24
C ASP A 367 7.41 1.57 -17.18
N PRO A 368 6.87 1.19 -16.00
CA PRO A 368 5.44 0.90 -15.86
C PRO A 368 4.48 2.00 -16.32
N ARG A 369 4.95 3.25 -16.42
CA ARG A 369 4.15 4.35 -16.97
C ARG A 369 4.10 4.33 -18.49
N VAL A 370 5.20 3.94 -19.13
CA VAL A 370 5.25 3.76 -20.61
C VAL A 370 4.35 2.60 -21.00
N ASP A 371 4.45 1.47 -20.29
CA ASP A 371 3.58 0.33 -20.47
C ASP A 371 2.09 0.66 -20.25
N TRP A 372 1.78 1.49 -19.25
CA TRP A 372 0.40 1.98 -19.07
C TRP A 372 -0.07 2.87 -20.21
N ALA A 373 0.80 3.75 -20.74
CA ALA A 373 0.46 4.61 -21.87
C ALA A 373 0.16 3.79 -23.12
N GLU A 374 1.01 2.79 -23.43
CA GLU A 374 0.78 1.86 -24.54
C GLU A 374 -0.54 1.10 -24.39
N TRP A 375 -0.87 0.68 -23.15
CA TRP A 375 -2.17 0.06 -22.85
C TRP A 375 -3.35 0.99 -23.20
N GLN A 376 -3.29 2.28 -22.80
CA GLN A 376 -4.34 3.24 -23.13
C GLN A 376 -4.46 3.46 -24.64
N ASP A 377 -3.35 3.45 -25.37
CA ASP A 377 -3.34 3.56 -26.83
C ASP A 377 -4.01 2.35 -27.49
N ILE A 378 -3.70 1.14 -27.01
CA ILE A 378 -4.34 -0.10 -27.47
C ILE A 378 -5.85 -0.08 -27.23
N LEU A 379 -6.29 0.31 -26.03
CA LEU A 379 -7.72 0.41 -25.72
C LEU A 379 -8.43 1.39 -26.64
N ARG A 380 -7.85 2.56 -26.88
CA ARG A 380 -8.40 3.60 -27.77
C ARG A 380 -8.54 3.10 -29.20
N GLU A 381 -7.52 2.44 -29.75
CA GLU A 381 -7.54 1.87 -31.10
C GLU A 381 -8.53 0.71 -31.22
N ALA A 382 -8.71 -0.06 -30.16
CA ALA A 382 -9.70 -1.14 -30.09
C ALA A 382 -11.14 -0.67 -29.85
N GLY A 383 -11.38 0.63 -29.66
CA GLY A 383 -12.70 1.17 -29.32
C GLY A 383 -13.21 0.77 -27.94
N VAL A 384 -12.30 0.39 -27.03
CA VAL A 384 -12.62 -0.06 -25.65
C VAL A 384 -12.43 1.11 -24.69
N PRO A 385 -13.35 1.31 -23.72
CA PRO A 385 -13.22 2.36 -22.72
C PRO A 385 -11.91 2.29 -21.93
N PRO A 386 -11.35 3.44 -21.48
CA PRO A 386 -10.13 3.47 -20.71
C PRO A 386 -10.20 2.60 -19.45
N ALA A 387 -9.26 1.70 -19.28
CA ALA A 387 -9.19 0.79 -18.15
C ALA A 387 -7.75 0.67 -17.61
N ARG A 388 -7.62 0.25 -16.36
CA ARG A 388 -6.30 0.00 -15.76
C ARG A 388 -5.70 -1.27 -16.33
N VAL A 389 -4.36 -1.35 -16.46
CA VAL A 389 -3.66 -2.59 -16.88
C VAL A 389 -4.12 -3.82 -16.05
N HIS A 390 -4.49 -3.61 -14.80
CA HIS A 390 -4.95 -4.68 -13.91
C HIS A 390 -6.30 -5.31 -14.31
N VAL A 391 -7.05 -4.67 -15.21
CA VAL A 391 -8.30 -5.23 -15.77
C VAL A 391 -8.05 -6.56 -16.47
N MET A 392 -6.94 -6.74 -17.16
CA MET A 392 -6.59 -8.01 -17.80
C MET A 392 -6.60 -9.17 -16.81
N ARG A 393 -6.01 -8.96 -15.64
CA ARG A 393 -6.01 -9.97 -14.58
C ARG A 393 -7.41 -10.24 -14.00
N HIS A 394 -8.26 -9.23 -13.93
CA HIS A 394 -9.67 -9.41 -13.56
C HIS A 394 -10.39 -10.24 -14.63
N SER A 395 -10.17 -9.90 -15.91
CA SER A 395 -10.73 -10.66 -17.05
C SER A 395 -10.28 -12.12 -17.06
N THR A 396 -8.98 -12.38 -16.80
CA THR A 396 -8.47 -13.75 -16.65
C THR A 396 -9.18 -14.49 -15.50
N ALA A 397 -9.35 -13.83 -14.34
CA ALA A 397 -10.03 -14.45 -13.20
C ALA A 397 -11.48 -14.80 -13.53
N THR A 398 -12.22 -13.86 -14.13
CA THR A 398 -13.62 -14.07 -14.56
C THR A 398 -13.71 -15.16 -15.62
N ALA A 399 -12.85 -15.13 -16.65
CA ALA A 399 -12.85 -16.14 -17.70
C ALA A 399 -12.59 -17.57 -17.17
N LEU A 400 -11.63 -17.72 -16.23
CA LEU A 400 -11.35 -19.02 -15.61
C LEU A 400 -12.53 -19.50 -14.76
N LEU A 401 -13.22 -18.61 -14.05
CA LEU A 401 -14.44 -18.94 -13.31
C LEU A 401 -15.57 -19.37 -14.26
N ASP A 402 -15.78 -18.65 -15.36
CA ASP A 402 -16.78 -18.96 -16.38
C ASP A 402 -16.52 -20.34 -17.05
N LEU A 403 -15.24 -20.71 -17.16
CA LEU A 403 -14.83 -22.03 -17.63
C LEU A 403 -14.99 -23.14 -16.56
N GLY A 404 -15.42 -22.80 -15.35
CA GLY A 404 -15.60 -23.74 -14.25
C GLY A 404 -14.32 -24.22 -13.59
N VAL A 405 -13.22 -23.49 -13.77
CA VAL A 405 -11.94 -23.83 -13.13
C VAL A 405 -12.05 -23.62 -11.62
N ASP A 406 -11.53 -24.58 -10.86
CA ASP A 406 -11.56 -24.51 -9.40
C ASP A 406 -10.87 -23.26 -8.86
N ILE A 407 -11.47 -22.64 -7.84
CA ILE A 407 -11.00 -21.37 -7.27
C ILE A 407 -9.59 -21.45 -6.68
N SER A 408 -9.18 -22.63 -6.21
CA SER A 408 -7.83 -22.87 -5.69
C SER A 408 -6.79 -22.84 -6.81
N ILE A 409 -7.13 -23.39 -7.99
CA ILE A 409 -6.31 -23.35 -9.20
C ILE A 409 -6.21 -21.91 -9.68
N ILE A 410 -7.33 -21.17 -9.76
CA ILE A 410 -7.33 -19.74 -10.12
C ILE A 410 -6.45 -18.95 -9.15
N GLN A 411 -6.53 -19.24 -7.85
CA GLN A 411 -5.69 -18.61 -6.84
C GLN A 411 -4.19 -18.87 -7.10
N GLU A 412 -3.80 -20.07 -7.46
CA GLU A 412 -2.42 -20.44 -7.76
C GLU A 412 -1.95 -19.78 -9.06
N VAL A 413 -2.73 -19.86 -10.14
CA VAL A 413 -2.43 -19.21 -11.44
C VAL A 413 -2.23 -17.72 -11.27
N LEU A 414 -3.11 -17.05 -10.52
CA LEU A 414 -3.01 -15.61 -10.29
C LEU A 414 -2.02 -15.25 -9.17
N GLY A 415 -1.64 -16.17 -8.29
CA GLY A 415 -0.76 -15.91 -7.14
C GLY A 415 -1.43 -14.97 -6.11
N HIS A 416 -2.67 -15.27 -5.72
CA HIS A 416 -3.33 -14.58 -4.63
C HIS A 416 -2.87 -15.17 -3.29
N ALA A 417 -2.34 -14.30 -2.41
CA ALA A 417 -1.91 -14.73 -1.07
C ALA A 417 -3.07 -15.02 -0.12
N ASP A 418 -4.29 -14.56 -0.46
CA ASP A 418 -5.52 -14.72 0.31
C ASP A 418 -6.66 -15.13 -0.63
N ILE A 419 -7.33 -16.22 -0.30
CA ILE A 419 -8.46 -16.76 -1.08
C ILE A 419 -9.63 -15.77 -1.17
N ARG A 420 -9.78 -14.88 -0.17
CA ARG A 420 -10.79 -13.81 -0.21
C ARG A 420 -10.60 -12.89 -1.42
N THR A 421 -9.37 -12.74 -1.90
CA THR A 421 -9.09 -11.97 -3.11
C THR A 421 -9.68 -12.66 -4.34
N THR A 422 -9.62 -13.97 -4.42
CA THR A 422 -10.20 -14.76 -5.51
C THR A 422 -11.72 -14.86 -5.35
N ARG A 423 -12.23 -15.08 -4.15
CA ARG A 423 -13.67 -15.07 -3.85
C ARG A 423 -14.36 -13.76 -4.17
N GLY A 424 -13.66 -12.64 -4.11
CA GLY A 424 -14.22 -11.35 -4.52
C GLY A 424 -14.47 -11.20 -6.03
N TYR A 425 -14.19 -12.23 -6.84
CA TYR A 425 -14.64 -12.37 -8.24
C TYR A 425 -15.87 -13.27 -8.37
N GLN A 426 -16.30 -13.89 -7.28
CA GLN A 426 -17.52 -14.66 -7.17
C GLN A 426 -18.74 -13.74 -6.96
N ASP A 427 -18.97 -12.77 -7.82
CA ASP A 427 -20.38 -12.48 -8.16
C ASP A 427 -20.78 -13.67 -9.02
N VAL A 428 -21.40 -14.66 -8.36
CA VAL A 428 -21.83 -15.91 -8.97
C VAL A 428 -22.80 -15.55 -10.10
N GLY A 429 -22.26 -15.41 -11.29
CA GLY A 429 -23.09 -15.15 -12.45
C GLY A 429 -24.17 -16.21 -12.52
N VAL A 430 -25.39 -15.84 -12.86
CA VAL A 430 -26.53 -16.75 -13.05
C VAL A 430 -26.12 -17.96 -13.88
N GLU A 431 -25.15 -17.80 -14.78
CA GLU A 431 -24.59 -18.86 -15.63
C GLU A 431 -23.84 -19.96 -14.85
N LEU A 432 -23.07 -19.62 -13.83
CA LEU A 432 -22.41 -20.61 -12.96
C LEU A 432 -23.41 -21.38 -12.10
N THR A 433 -24.44 -20.70 -11.61
CA THR A 433 -25.53 -21.37 -10.88
C THR A 433 -26.35 -22.25 -11.80
N ARG A 434 -26.58 -21.85 -13.06
CA ARG A 434 -27.25 -22.65 -14.08
C ARG A 434 -26.46 -23.92 -14.43
N ARG A 435 -25.13 -23.82 -14.63
CA ARG A 435 -24.27 -24.97 -14.88
C ARG A 435 -24.18 -25.90 -13.66
N ALA A 436 -24.15 -25.36 -12.45
CA ALA A 436 -24.23 -26.18 -11.24
C ALA A 436 -25.57 -26.88 -11.14
N ALA A 437 -26.68 -26.21 -11.42
CA ALA A 437 -28.02 -26.81 -11.46
C ALA A 437 -28.13 -27.86 -12.54
N GLN A 438 -27.57 -27.66 -13.74
CA GLN A 438 -27.53 -28.68 -14.81
C GLN A 438 -26.73 -29.90 -14.39
N ARG A 439 -25.57 -29.75 -13.76
CA ARG A 439 -24.78 -30.89 -13.23
C ARG A 439 -25.49 -31.61 -12.09
N MET A 440 -26.24 -30.88 -11.25
CA MET A 440 -27.08 -31.50 -10.22
C MET A 440 -28.25 -32.25 -10.86
N ASP A 441 -28.83 -31.72 -11.92
CA ASP A 441 -29.89 -32.37 -12.69
C ASP A 441 -29.36 -33.62 -13.43
N GLU A 442 -28.16 -33.59 -13.99
CA GLU A 442 -27.47 -34.78 -14.54
C GLU A 442 -27.20 -35.85 -13.47
N LEU A 443 -26.84 -35.42 -12.24
CA LEU A 443 -26.56 -36.35 -11.11
C LEU A 443 -27.84 -36.95 -10.52
N PHE A 444 -28.93 -36.19 -10.49
CA PHE A 444 -30.19 -36.55 -9.82
C PHE A 444 -31.40 -36.55 -10.77
N GLY A 445 -31.23 -36.17 -12.03
CA GLY A 445 -32.30 -35.85 -12.96
C GLY A 445 -33.25 -37.03 -13.28
N ALA A 446 -32.74 -38.25 -13.28
CA ALA A 446 -33.58 -39.45 -13.42
C ALA A 446 -34.59 -39.63 -12.26
N SER A 447 -34.18 -39.22 -11.04
CA SER A 447 -35.01 -39.38 -9.83
C SER A 447 -36.07 -38.30 -9.66
N VAL A 448 -35.76 -37.02 -10.08
CA VAL A 448 -36.67 -35.88 -9.90
C VAL A 448 -37.76 -35.86 -10.95
N THR A 449 -37.43 -36.19 -12.19
CA THR A 449 -38.41 -36.28 -13.29
C THR A 449 -39.40 -37.41 -13.05
N ASP A 450 -38.94 -38.56 -12.54
CA ASP A 450 -39.79 -39.68 -12.19
C ASP A 450 -40.75 -39.34 -11.03
N LEU A 451 -40.27 -38.65 -9.99
CA LEU A 451 -41.10 -38.23 -8.87
C LEU A 451 -42.16 -37.20 -9.26
N VAL A 452 -41.88 -36.27 -10.18
CA VAL A 452 -42.81 -35.30 -10.68
C VAL A 452 -43.86 -35.94 -11.59
N THR A 453 -43.44 -36.88 -12.45
CA THR A 453 -44.34 -37.63 -13.36
C THR A 453 -45.25 -38.57 -12.58
N GLU A 454 -44.76 -39.23 -11.56
CA GLU A 454 -45.53 -40.12 -10.69
C GLU A 454 -46.51 -39.35 -9.80
N ARG A 455 -46.14 -38.17 -9.32
CA ARG A 455 -47.07 -37.27 -8.63
C ARG A 455 -48.16 -36.72 -9.52
N ALA A 456 -47.85 -36.43 -10.80
CA ALA A 456 -48.85 -35.99 -11.77
C ALA A 456 -49.84 -37.12 -12.10
N ARG A 457 -49.35 -38.40 -12.24
CA ARG A 457 -50.23 -39.58 -12.45
C ARG A 457 -51.11 -39.90 -11.25
N ARG A 458 -50.66 -39.71 -10.01
CA ARG A 458 -51.46 -39.88 -8.78
C ARG A 458 -52.49 -38.79 -8.52
N ARG A 459 -52.43 -37.64 -9.24
CA ARG A 459 -53.43 -36.59 -9.16
C ARG A 459 -54.49 -36.66 -10.25
N SER A 460 -54.33 -37.53 -11.25
CA SER A 460 -55.22 -37.78 -12.36
C SER A 460 -55.95 -39.12 -12.27
N SER A 461 -55.74 -39.88 -11.24
CA SER A 461 -56.50 -41.04 -10.80
C SER A 461 -57.25 -40.72 -9.47
#